data_4a4ad2310a113b4a8be4299446d25906
#
_entry.id   4a4ad2310a113b4a8be4299446d25906
#
_cell.length_a   1.000
_cell.length_b   1.000
_cell.length_c   1.000
_cell.angle_alpha   90.00
_cell.angle_beta   90.00
_cell.angle_gamma   90.00
#
_symmetry.space_group_name_H-M   'P 1'
#
loop_
_entity.id
_entity.type
_entity.pdbx_description
1 polymer ?
#
loop_
_entity_poly.entity_id
_entity_poly.type
_entity_poly.pdbx_seq_one_letter_code
_entity_poly.pdbx_strand_id
1 'polypeptide(L)'
;YTPDALPLLGPVESHPGLWLATGFCIGIGTGGGSAEFLADWMVNGKPPYDLPTVYPSRFANDLTQAEAIQSITRVYERGYAAIEPAPAV
;
A
#
# COMPACT_ATOMS: atom_id res chain seq x y z
N TYR A 1 -9.08 2.11 1.29
CA TYR A 1 -8.78 2.11 -0.16
C TYR A 1 -7.59 3.01 -0.46
N THR A 2 -6.79 2.63 -1.41
CA THR A 2 -5.65 3.38 -1.89
C THR A 2 -5.82 3.64 -3.39
N PRO A 3 -5.04 4.58 -3.98
CA PRO A 3 -5.19 4.90 -5.40
C PRO A 3 -4.98 3.73 -6.36
N ASP A 4 -4.20 2.73 -5.98
CA ASP A 4 -3.89 1.57 -6.82
C ASP A 4 -4.45 0.26 -6.27
N ALA A 5 -5.30 0.31 -5.27
CA ALA A 5 -5.90 -0.84 -4.60
C ALA A 5 -4.90 -1.73 -3.84
N LEU A 6 -3.65 -1.30 -3.72
CA LEU A 6 -2.62 -2.03 -2.99
C LEU A 6 -2.39 -1.40 -1.61
N PRO A 7 -2.03 -2.18 -0.59
CA PRO A 7 -1.79 -1.63 0.73
C PRO A 7 -0.53 -0.76 0.79
N LEU A 8 -0.42 0.00 1.87
CA LEU A 8 0.78 0.74 2.23
C LEU A 8 1.43 0.03 3.39
N LEU A 9 2.58 -0.57 3.17
CA LEU A 9 3.32 -1.34 4.17
C LEU A 9 4.75 -0.85 4.26
N GLY A 10 5.15 -0.43 5.44
CA GLY A 10 6.54 -0.07 5.68
C GLY A 10 6.74 1.26 6.37
N PRO A 11 8.00 1.67 6.52
CA PRO A 11 8.32 2.93 7.17
C PRO A 11 8.01 4.12 6.28
N VAL A 12 7.68 5.23 6.91
CA VAL A 12 7.55 6.53 6.24
C VAL A 12 8.89 7.24 6.33
N GLU A 13 9.56 7.42 5.21
CA GLU A 13 10.93 7.95 5.18
C GLU A 13 11.05 9.34 5.80
N SER A 14 10.06 10.20 5.58
CA SER A 14 10.05 11.55 6.11
C SER A 14 9.77 11.63 7.61
N HIS A 15 9.36 10.55 8.23
CA HIS A 15 8.98 10.51 9.65
C HIS A 15 9.59 9.28 10.31
N PRO A 16 10.85 9.36 10.77
CA PRO A 16 11.52 8.24 11.41
C PRO A 16 10.71 7.65 12.57
N GLY A 17 10.58 6.36 12.60
CA GLY A 17 9.79 5.66 13.63
C GLY A 17 8.32 5.45 13.28
N LEU A 18 7.83 6.07 12.20
CA LEU A 18 6.45 5.88 11.75
C LEU A 18 6.40 4.77 10.71
N TRP A 19 5.56 3.78 10.97
CA TRP A 19 5.32 2.66 10.07
C TRP A 19 3.85 2.62 9.67
N LEU A 20 3.58 2.25 8.44
CA LEU A 20 2.22 2.13 7.93
C LEU A 20 1.88 0.66 7.69
N ALA A 21 0.64 0.31 8.02
CA ALA A 21 0.01 -0.97 7.69
C ALA A 21 -1.46 -0.67 7.43
N THR A 22 -1.75 -0.11 6.26
CA THR A 22 -3.08 0.45 5.98
C THR A 22 -3.43 0.31 4.50
N GLY A 23 -4.66 0.68 4.16
CA GLY A 23 -5.09 0.66 2.77
C GLY A 23 -5.37 -0.73 2.22
N PHE A 24 -5.66 -1.68 3.10
CA PHE A 24 -6.03 -3.04 2.69
C PHE A 24 -7.43 -3.03 2.13
N CYS A 25 -7.58 -3.10 0.84
CA CYS A 25 -8.90 -3.22 0.23
C CYS A 25 -9.58 -4.54 0.63
N ILE A 26 -8.77 -5.57 0.88
CA ILE A 26 -9.23 -6.86 1.42
C ILE A 26 -8.42 -7.12 2.70
N GLY A 27 -8.85 -6.50 3.81
CA GLY A 27 -8.08 -6.51 5.04
C GLY A 27 -7.92 -7.88 5.69
N ILE A 28 -8.99 -8.65 5.75
CA ILE A 28 -8.97 -9.96 6.38
C ILE A 28 -8.06 -10.93 5.63
N GLY A 29 -8.11 -10.89 4.29
CA GLY A 29 -7.33 -11.80 3.46
C GLY A 29 -5.84 -11.52 3.45
N THR A 30 -5.43 -10.28 3.68
CA THR A 30 -4.03 -9.85 3.53
C THR A 30 -3.34 -9.49 4.83
N GLY A 31 -4.11 -9.32 5.93
CA GLY A 31 -3.57 -8.81 7.19
C GLY A 31 -2.50 -9.69 7.80
N GLY A 32 -2.69 -11.02 7.80
CA GLY A 32 -1.75 -11.95 8.42
C GLY A 32 -0.37 -11.95 7.76
N GLY A 33 -0.34 -12.08 6.43
CA GLY A 33 0.92 -12.06 5.69
C GLY A 33 1.62 -10.71 5.77
N SER A 34 0.86 -9.63 5.77
CA SER A 34 1.41 -8.28 5.92
C SER A 34 2.04 -8.07 7.28
N ALA A 35 1.43 -8.60 8.33
CA ALA A 35 1.97 -8.49 9.68
C ALA A 35 3.32 -9.20 9.80
N GLU A 36 3.46 -10.39 9.25
CA GLU A 36 4.72 -11.12 9.23
C GLU A 36 5.80 -10.36 8.45
N PHE A 37 5.45 -9.85 7.29
CA PHE A 37 6.36 -9.05 6.45
C PHE A 37 6.89 -7.84 7.21
N LEU A 38 6.00 -7.08 7.86
CA LEU A 38 6.39 -5.89 8.62
C LEU A 38 7.21 -6.23 9.86
N ALA A 39 6.83 -7.27 10.59
CA ALA A 39 7.56 -7.68 11.78
C ALA A 39 9.00 -8.06 11.43
N ASP A 40 9.20 -8.82 10.36
CA ASP A 40 10.54 -9.19 9.90
C ASP A 40 11.35 -7.96 9.48
N TRP A 41 10.72 -7.01 8.82
CA TRP A 41 11.37 -5.77 8.44
C TRP A 41 11.82 -4.97 9.66
N MET A 42 10.93 -4.80 10.65
CA MET A 42 11.24 -4.05 11.88
C MET A 42 12.38 -4.69 12.66
N VAL A 43 12.39 -6.01 12.76
CA VAL A 43 13.40 -6.73 13.52
C VAL A 43 14.77 -6.72 12.82
N ASN A 44 14.78 -6.91 11.51
CA ASN A 44 16.00 -7.09 10.74
C ASN A 44 16.52 -5.82 10.09
N GLY A 45 15.78 -4.73 10.14
CA GLY A 45 16.15 -3.45 9.54
C GLY A 45 15.97 -3.39 8.03
N LYS A 46 15.47 -4.45 7.43
CA LYS A 46 15.18 -4.52 5.99
C LYS A 46 14.02 -5.48 5.76
N PRO A 47 13.27 -5.32 4.66
CA PRO A 47 12.20 -6.27 4.35
C PRO A 47 12.78 -7.64 4.03
N PRO A 48 12.02 -8.73 4.31
CA PRO A 48 12.49 -10.09 4.01
C PRO A 48 12.65 -10.33 2.51
N TYR A 49 11.92 -9.61 1.69
CA TYR A 49 12.08 -9.58 0.24
C TYR A 49 11.55 -8.23 -0.26
N ASP A 50 11.96 -7.84 -1.45
CA ASP A 50 11.65 -6.53 -1.97
C ASP A 50 10.27 -6.49 -2.62
N LEU A 51 9.37 -5.65 -2.09
CA LEU A 51 8.02 -5.46 -2.61
C LEU A 51 7.71 -3.97 -2.79
N PRO A 52 8.38 -3.28 -3.72
CA PRO A 52 8.22 -1.84 -3.86
C PRO A 52 6.78 -1.41 -4.19
N THR A 53 5.96 -2.32 -4.69
CA THR A 53 4.55 -2.04 -4.99
C THR A 53 3.71 -1.72 -3.76
N VAL A 54 4.18 -2.06 -2.57
CA VAL A 54 3.44 -1.79 -1.32
C VAL A 54 4.10 -0.73 -0.45
N TYR A 55 5.27 -0.24 -0.83
CA TYR A 55 5.99 0.74 0.01
C TYR A 55 5.29 2.10 -0.02
N PRO A 56 5.22 2.78 1.15
CA PRO A 56 4.63 4.12 1.20
C PRO A 56 5.33 5.13 0.27
N SER A 57 6.62 4.93 0.01
CA SER A 57 7.41 5.83 -0.83
C SER A 57 6.94 5.88 -2.28
N ARG A 58 6.15 4.91 -2.73
CA ARG A 58 5.66 4.91 -4.12
C ARG A 58 4.76 6.10 -4.46
N PHE A 59 4.19 6.75 -3.45
CA PHE A 59 3.37 7.94 -3.65
C PHE A 59 4.06 9.24 -3.20
N ALA A 60 5.35 9.19 -2.89
CA ALA A 60 6.03 10.28 -2.22
C ALA A 60 6.02 11.61 -2.99
N ASN A 61 6.08 11.58 -4.32
CA ASN A 61 6.27 12.78 -5.13
C ASN A 61 5.27 13.00 -6.25
N ASP A 62 4.35 12.08 -6.48
CA ASP A 62 3.66 12.04 -7.75
C ASP A 62 2.17 12.30 -7.69
N LEU A 63 1.59 12.43 -6.50
CA LEU A 63 0.15 12.47 -6.38
C LEU A 63 -0.31 13.65 -5.53
N THR A 64 -1.11 14.53 -6.11
CA THR A 64 -1.80 15.56 -5.34
C THR A 64 -2.96 14.94 -4.57
N GLN A 65 -3.45 15.66 -3.54
CA GLN A 65 -4.61 15.20 -2.78
C GLN A 65 -5.82 14.98 -3.69
N ALA A 66 -6.06 15.89 -4.63
CA ALA A 66 -7.19 15.76 -5.56
C ALA A 66 -7.06 14.52 -6.45
N GLU A 67 -5.87 14.27 -6.97
CA GLU A 67 -5.61 13.08 -7.79
C GLU A 67 -5.76 11.80 -6.98
N ALA A 68 -5.31 11.80 -5.74
CA ALA A 68 -5.45 10.66 -4.84
C ALA A 68 -6.93 10.36 -4.59
N ILE A 69 -7.73 11.37 -4.28
CA ILE A 69 -9.16 11.20 -4.05
C ILE A 69 -9.85 10.63 -5.28
N GLN A 70 -9.52 11.13 -6.46
CA GLN A 70 -10.08 10.66 -7.72
C GLN A 70 -9.75 9.19 -7.96
N SER A 71 -8.50 8.81 -7.75
CA SER A 71 -8.05 7.44 -7.94
C SER A 71 -8.69 6.48 -6.94
N ILE A 72 -8.78 6.88 -5.67
CA ILE A 72 -9.42 6.10 -4.62
C ILE A 72 -10.90 5.91 -4.92
N THR A 73 -11.57 6.94 -5.40
CA THR A 73 -12.98 6.86 -5.79
C THR A 73 -13.19 5.82 -6.89
N ARG A 74 -12.32 5.79 -7.88
CA ARG A 74 -12.40 4.78 -8.94
C ARG A 74 -12.19 3.37 -8.41
N VAL A 75 -11.25 3.19 -7.51
CA VAL A 75 -11.01 1.89 -6.87
C VAL A 75 -12.26 1.44 -6.11
N TYR A 76 -12.85 2.33 -5.34
CA TYR A 76 -14.06 2.04 -4.58
C TYR A 76 -15.22 1.65 -5.49
N GLU A 77 -15.43 2.39 -6.57
CA GLU A 77 -16.51 2.12 -7.53
C GLU A 77 -16.38 0.76 -8.20
N ARG A 78 -15.15 0.30 -8.45
CA ARG A 78 -14.90 -1.01 -9.03
C ARG A 78 -15.15 -2.16 -8.05
N GLY A 79 -15.17 -1.89 -6.75
CA GLY A 79 -15.26 -2.94 -5.74
C GLY A 79 -14.10 -3.93 -5.88
N TYR A 80 -14.39 -5.23 -5.80
CA TYR A 80 -13.34 -6.24 -5.88
C TYR A 80 -12.70 -6.37 -7.28
N ALA A 81 -13.31 -5.83 -8.29
CA ALA A 81 -12.71 -5.80 -9.62
C ALA A 81 -11.43 -4.94 -9.64
N ALA A 82 -11.28 -4.04 -8.68
CA ALA A 82 -10.09 -3.18 -8.58
C ALA A 82 -8.81 -3.96 -8.28
N ILE A 83 -8.92 -5.17 -7.76
CA ILE A 83 -7.74 -6.03 -7.49
C ILE A 83 -7.35 -6.89 -8.67
N GLU A 84 -8.13 -6.91 -9.71
CA GLU A 84 -7.70 -7.56 -10.94
C GLU A 84 -6.58 -6.74 -11.58
N PRO A 85 -5.67 -7.37 -12.32
CA PRO A 85 -4.63 -6.63 -13.01
C PRO A 85 -5.25 -5.50 -13.81
N ALA A 86 -4.78 -4.28 -13.58
CA ALA A 86 -5.26 -3.15 -14.35
C ALA A 86 -4.98 -3.43 -15.83
N PRO A 87 -5.93 -3.12 -16.71
CA PRO A 87 -5.65 -3.21 -18.13
C PRO A 87 -4.41 -2.37 -18.42
N ALA A 88 -3.51 -2.91 -19.21
CA ALA A 88 -2.36 -2.14 -19.66
C ALA A 88 -2.88 -0.93 -20.39
N VAL A 89 -2.53 0.20 -19.88
CA VAL A 89 -2.98 1.46 -20.44
C VAL A 89 -1.90 2.02 -21.32
#